data_4fd651dc20c06735261270401f2cc015
#
_entry.id   4fd651dc20c06735261270401f2cc015
#
_cell.length_a   1.000
_cell.length_b   1.000
_cell.length_c   1.000
_cell.angle_alpha   90.00
_cell.angle_beta   90.00
_cell.angle_gamma   90.00
#
_symmetry.space_group_name_H-M   'P 1'
#
loop_
_entity.id
_entity.type
_entity.pdbx_description
1 polymer ?
#
loop_
_entity_poly.entity_id
_entity_poly.type
_entity_poly.pdbx_seq_one_letter_code
_entity_poly.pdbx_strand_id
1 'polypeptide(L)'
;MTSDPVTVRDDQPVSTATALLRDNHFRSVPVVNADGKMVGQFGIQALLGLILPKAAVADDNLSNLRYLNDDLADLQRRLVEEHDQPVGKYAEEVGPMLHPDTAISQVVAHLTKSRNNLPVVEEATGKLIGMVSYWDIIGRILEDSQ
;
A
#
# COMPACT_ATOMS: atom_id res chain seq x y z
N MET A 1 8.18 4.04 15.24
CA MET A 1 8.23 4.28 13.79
C MET A 1 9.33 3.43 13.17
N THR A 2 9.01 2.79 12.06
CA THR A 2 10.02 2.10 11.27
C THR A 2 10.75 3.14 10.43
N SER A 3 12.04 3.32 10.68
CA SER A 3 12.84 4.39 10.05
C SER A 3 13.51 3.99 8.73
N ASP A 4 13.37 2.74 8.33
CA ASP A 4 13.91 2.25 7.05
C ASP A 4 12.87 1.30 6.45
N PRO A 5 11.74 1.85 5.97
CA PRO A 5 10.64 1.00 5.50
C PRO A 5 11.00 0.29 4.20
N VAL A 6 10.41 -0.90 4.01
CA VAL A 6 10.49 -1.61 2.74
C VAL A 6 9.70 -0.83 1.71
N THR A 7 10.32 -0.51 0.59
CA THR A 7 9.70 0.26 -0.50
C THR A 7 9.93 -0.42 -1.84
N VAL A 8 9.18 0.00 -2.84
CA VAL A 8 9.41 -0.37 -4.24
C VAL A 8 9.46 0.92 -5.05
N ARG A 9 10.35 0.96 -6.07
CA ARG A 9 10.39 2.11 -6.96
C ARG A 9 9.29 2.00 -8.02
N ASP A 10 8.82 3.15 -8.47
CA ASP A 10 7.73 3.24 -9.45
C ASP A 10 8.06 2.60 -10.79
N ASP A 11 9.35 2.50 -11.14
CA ASP A 11 9.81 1.87 -12.39
C ASP A 11 10.06 0.37 -12.27
N GLN A 12 9.98 -0.20 -11.06
CA GLN A 12 10.14 -1.63 -10.86
C GLN A 12 8.89 -2.39 -11.30
N PRO A 13 9.04 -3.65 -11.75
CA PRO A 13 7.88 -4.40 -12.24
C PRO A 13 6.93 -4.78 -11.11
N VAL A 14 5.65 -4.96 -11.46
CA VAL A 14 4.61 -5.43 -10.54
C VAL A 14 5.04 -6.70 -9.81
N SER A 15 5.78 -7.60 -10.49
CA SER A 15 6.26 -8.84 -9.87
C SER A 15 7.13 -8.59 -8.64
N THR A 16 7.95 -7.53 -8.66
CA THR A 16 8.77 -7.15 -7.49
C THR A 16 7.90 -6.75 -6.31
N ALA A 17 6.90 -5.90 -6.54
CA ALA A 17 5.99 -5.46 -5.50
C ALA A 17 5.16 -6.63 -4.95
N THR A 18 4.70 -7.51 -5.83
CA THR A 18 3.93 -8.70 -5.45
C THR A 18 4.74 -9.62 -4.54
N ALA A 19 6.02 -9.84 -4.88
CA ALA A 19 6.91 -10.65 -4.07
C ALA A 19 7.13 -10.04 -2.68
N LEU A 20 7.28 -8.71 -2.60
CA LEU A 20 7.41 -8.02 -1.32
C LEU A 20 6.17 -8.20 -0.44
N LEU A 21 4.98 -8.08 -1.01
CA LEU A 21 3.74 -8.27 -0.28
C LEU A 21 3.64 -9.71 0.25
N ARG A 22 3.92 -10.69 -0.60
CA ARG A 22 3.83 -12.10 -0.26
C ARG A 22 4.85 -12.50 0.81
N ASP A 23 6.11 -12.14 0.60
CA ASP A 23 7.21 -12.62 1.44
C ASP A 23 7.19 -11.99 2.82
N ASN A 24 6.63 -10.79 2.95
CA ASN A 24 6.55 -10.07 4.21
C ASN A 24 5.15 -10.06 4.82
N HIS A 25 4.16 -10.64 4.13
CA HIS A 25 2.75 -10.61 4.52
C HIS A 25 2.23 -9.18 4.75
N PHE A 26 2.68 -8.25 3.90
CA PHE A 26 2.23 -6.86 3.94
C PHE A 26 0.89 -6.71 3.24
N ARG A 27 0.09 -5.77 3.69
CA ARG A 27 -1.16 -5.38 3.00
C ARG A 27 -0.88 -4.37 1.90
N SER A 28 0.17 -3.59 2.04
CA SER A 28 0.58 -2.61 1.04
C SER A 28 2.06 -2.30 1.22
N VAL A 29 2.66 -1.75 0.18
CA VAL A 29 4.05 -1.31 0.17
C VAL A 29 4.11 0.09 -0.42
N PRO A 30 4.89 1.02 0.18
CA PRO A 30 5.06 2.35 -0.39
C PRO A 30 5.77 2.27 -1.73
N VAL A 31 5.32 3.11 -2.67
CA VAL A 31 5.94 3.28 -3.98
C VAL A 31 6.64 4.64 -3.99
N VAL A 32 7.93 4.62 -4.28
CA VAL A 32 8.74 5.84 -4.32
C VAL A 32 9.34 6.03 -5.72
N ASN A 33 9.70 7.27 -6.05
CA ASN A 33 10.41 7.54 -7.30
C ASN A 33 11.93 7.41 -7.09
N ALA A 34 12.70 7.70 -8.13
CA ALA A 34 14.17 7.61 -8.08
C ALA A 34 14.81 8.50 -7.02
N ASP A 35 14.12 9.58 -6.62
CA ASP A 35 14.61 10.51 -5.60
C ASP A 35 14.19 10.12 -4.18
N GLY A 36 13.48 8.98 -4.03
CA GLY A 36 12.99 8.54 -2.74
C GLY A 36 11.69 9.22 -2.28
N LYS A 37 11.12 10.05 -3.14
CA LYS A 37 9.85 10.73 -2.87
C LYS A 37 8.70 9.75 -3.01
N MET A 38 7.79 9.73 -2.04
CA MET A 38 6.62 8.86 -2.08
C MET A 38 5.63 9.34 -3.14
N VAL A 39 5.29 8.44 -4.06
CA VAL A 39 4.37 8.74 -5.17
C VAL A 39 3.06 7.96 -5.07
N GLY A 40 2.98 6.99 -4.19
CA GLY A 40 1.77 6.20 -3.99
C GLY A 40 2.04 4.98 -3.15
N GLN A 41 1.11 4.04 -3.19
CA GLN A 41 1.27 2.73 -2.55
C GLN A 41 0.67 1.66 -3.45
N PHE A 42 1.20 0.45 -3.34
CA PHE A 42 0.68 -0.72 -4.03
C PHE A 42 0.23 -1.74 -2.98
N GLY A 43 -1.03 -2.09 -3.00
CA GLY A 43 -1.61 -2.95 -1.99
C GLY A 43 -2.26 -4.20 -2.55
N ILE A 44 -2.68 -5.05 -1.63
CA ILE A 44 -3.34 -6.31 -1.95
C ILE A 44 -4.59 -6.07 -2.79
N GLN A 45 -5.34 -4.99 -2.52
CA GLN A 45 -6.56 -4.71 -3.27
C GLN A 45 -6.26 -4.37 -4.73
N ALA A 46 -5.20 -3.59 -4.99
CA ALA A 46 -4.77 -3.31 -6.36
C ALA A 46 -4.33 -4.60 -7.05
N LEU A 47 -3.59 -5.45 -6.36
CA LEU A 47 -3.16 -6.75 -6.88
C LEU A 47 -4.37 -7.63 -7.25
N LEU A 48 -5.35 -7.74 -6.35
CA LEU A 48 -6.54 -8.53 -6.60
C LEU A 48 -7.34 -7.97 -7.78
N GLY A 49 -7.36 -6.64 -7.94
CA GLY A 49 -8.00 -6.01 -9.08
C GLY A 49 -7.37 -6.37 -10.42
N LEU A 50 -6.06 -6.64 -10.44
CA LEU A 50 -5.36 -7.03 -11.66
C LEU A 50 -5.74 -8.44 -12.15
N ILE A 51 -6.14 -9.32 -11.24
CA ILE A 51 -6.45 -10.70 -11.58
C ILE A 51 -7.91 -10.93 -11.93
N LEU A 52 -8.76 -9.92 -11.76
CA LEU A 52 -10.17 -9.98 -12.14
C LEU A 52 -10.39 -9.36 -13.52
N PRO A 53 -11.49 -9.74 -14.21
CA PRO A 53 -11.88 -9.04 -15.43
C PRO A 53 -12.14 -7.56 -15.14
N LYS A 54 -11.80 -6.69 -16.09
CA LYS A 54 -11.99 -5.23 -15.92
C LYS A 54 -13.43 -4.85 -15.59
N ALA A 55 -14.39 -5.56 -16.17
CA ALA A 55 -15.80 -5.31 -15.90
C ALA A 55 -16.16 -5.58 -14.44
N ALA A 56 -15.55 -6.59 -13.82
CA ALA A 56 -15.80 -6.91 -12.42
C ALA A 56 -15.21 -5.86 -11.49
N VAL A 57 -14.04 -5.31 -11.82
CA VAL A 57 -13.39 -4.26 -11.04
C VAL A 57 -14.19 -2.96 -11.09
N ALA A 58 -14.79 -2.65 -12.25
CA ALA A 58 -15.59 -1.44 -12.43
C ALA A 58 -16.97 -1.52 -11.78
N ASP A 59 -17.41 -2.72 -11.41
CA ASP A 59 -18.73 -2.94 -10.83
C ASP A 59 -18.68 -2.84 -9.31
N ASP A 60 -19.26 -1.76 -8.77
CA ASP A 60 -19.33 -1.54 -7.31
C ASP A 60 -20.42 -2.41 -6.66
N ASN A 61 -21.29 -3.03 -7.43
CA ASN A 61 -22.39 -3.83 -6.92
C ASN A 61 -22.01 -5.31 -6.87
N LEU A 62 -21.57 -5.76 -5.70
CA LEU A 62 -21.13 -7.14 -5.50
C LEU A 62 -22.26 -8.18 -5.61
N SER A 63 -23.50 -7.75 -5.68
CA SER A 63 -24.63 -8.68 -5.75
C SER A 63 -24.79 -9.34 -7.13
N ASN A 64 -24.08 -8.88 -8.16
CA ASN A 64 -24.23 -9.33 -9.54
C ASN A 64 -22.95 -9.96 -10.09
N LEU A 65 -22.31 -10.85 -9.30
CA LEU A 65 -21.05 -11.50 -9.68
C LEU A 65 -21.24 -12.89 -10.28
N ARG A 66 -22.47 -13.29 -10.62
CA ARG A 66 -22.78 -14.63 -11.15
C ARG A 66 -22.10 -14.94 -12.48
N TYR A 67 -21.72 -13.91 -13.24
CA TYR A 67 -21.00 -14.09 -14.49
C TYR A 67 -19.53 -14.44 -14.29
N LEU A 68 -19.01 -14.26 -13.08
CA LEU A 68 -17.62 -14.61 -12.77
C LEU A 68 -17.53 -16.12 -12.56
N ASN A 69 -16.84 -16.78 -13.45
CA ASN A 69 -16.62 -18.22 -13.37
C ASN A 69 -15.19 -18.61 -13.72
N ASP A 70 -14.27 -17.65 -13.57
CA ASP A 70 -12.86 -17.90 -13.82
C ASP A 70 -12.31 -18.95 -12.85
N ASP A 71 -11.47 -19.84 -13.35
CA ASP A 71 -10.73 -20.76 -12.51
C ASP A 71 -9.38 -20.14 -12.10
N LEU A 72 -8.62 -20.87 -11.28
CA LEU A 72 -7.32 -20.39 -10.80
C LEU A 72 -6.37 -20.08 -11.95
N ALA A 73 -6.37 -20.90 -12.99
CA ALA A 73 -5.50 -20.69 -14.16
C ALA A 73 -5.81 -19.38 -14.87
N ASP A 74 -7.09 -19.01 -14.96
CA ASP A 74 -7.50 -17.74 -15.57
C ASP A 74 -6.97 -16.56 -14.77
N LEU A 75 -7.06 -16.63 -13.44
CA LEU A 75 -6.56 -15.57 -12.55
C LEU A 75 -5.05 -15.45 -12.65
N GLN A 76 -4.35 -16.58 -12.67
CA GLN A 76 -2.89 -16.60 -12.80
C GLN A 76 -2.44 -15.99 -14.13
N ARG A 77 -3.15 -16.29 -15.21
CA ARG A 77 -2.82 -15.75 -16.53
C ARG A 77 -2.92 -14.22 -16.54
N ARG A 78 -3.97 -13.66 -15.96
CA ARG A 78 -4.12 -12.19 -15.89
C ARG A 78 -3.01 -11.54 -15.10
N LEU A 79 -2.59 -12.15 -14.01
CA LEU A 79 -1.47 -11.63 -13.23
C LEU A 79 -0.17 -11.62 -14.06
N VAL A 80 0.09 -12.72 -14.77
CA VAL A 80 1.28 -12.83 -15.62
C VAL A 80 1.29 -11.77 -16.71
N GLU A 81 0.15 -11.44 -17.28
CA GLU A 81 0.04 -10.40 -18.30
C GLU A 81 0.48 -9.03 -17.78
N GLU A 82 0.34 -8.76 -16.49
CA GLU A 82 0.68 -7.46 -15.89
C GLU A 82 2.02 -7.48 -15.14
N HIS A 83 2.68 -8.63 -15.07
CA HIS A 83 3.89 -8.84 -14.26
C HIS A 83 5.03 -7.88 -14.55
N ASP A 84 5.25 -7.57 -15.84
CA ASP A 84 6.37 -6.77 -16.29
C ASP A 84 6.07 -5.27 -16.35
N GLN A 85 4.82 -4.88 -16.09
CA GLN A 85 4.43 -3.48 -16.08
C GLN A 85 5.04 -2.76 -14.89
N PRO A 86 5.40 -1.47 -15.02
CA PRO A 86 5.92 -0.73 -13.87
C PRO A 86 4.84 -0.57 -12.81
N VAL A 87 5.21 -0.80 -11.55
CA VAL A 87 4.26 -0.77 -10.45
C VAL A 87 3.63 0.61 -10.26
N GLY A 88 4.33 1.66 -10.66
CA GLY A 88 3.81 3.03 -10.60
C GLY A 88 2.53 3.23 -11.39
N LYS A 89 2.32 2.43 -12.44
CA LYS A 89 1.10 2.46 -13.23
C LYS A 89 -0.15 2.09 -12.39
N TYR A 90 0.04 1.26 -11.37
CA TYR A 90 -1.05 0.75 -10.53
C TYR A 90 -0.98 1.27 -9.10
N ALA A 91 -0.07 2.20 -8.82
CA ALA A 91 0.03 2.78 -7.49
C ALA A 91 -1.24 3.58 -7.17
N GLU A 92 -1.76 3.36 -5.99
CA GLU A 92 -2.94 4.04 -5.50
C GLU A 92 -2.54 5.28 -4.72
N GLU A 93 -3.44 6.26 -4.63
CA GLU A 93 -3.21 7.44 -3.81
C GLU A 93 -3.00 7.04 -2.36
N VAL A 94 -2.05 7.70 -1.73
CA VAL A 94 -1.81 7.54 -0.30
C VAL A 94 -2.78 8.45 0.43
N GLY A 95 -3.33 7.96 1.54
CA GLY A 95 -4.11 8.79 2.44
C GLY A 95 -3.23 9.85 3.12
N PRO A 96 -3.52 10.24 4.35
CA PRO A 96 -2.75 11.28 5.01
C PRO A 96 -1.28 10.87 5.16
N MET A 97 -0.38 11.79 4.82
CA MET A 97 1.05 11.64 5.05
C MET A 97 1.42 12.44 6.30
N LEU A 98 2.20 11.83 7.16
CA LEU A 98 2.67 12.46 8.38
C LEU A 98 4.02 13.11 8.14
N HIS A 99 4.36 14.05 9.00
CA HIS A 99 5.68 14.66 9.04
C HIS A 99 6.33 14.34 10.39
N PRO A 100 7.66 14.47 10.52
CA PRO A 100 8.33 14.15 11.78
C PRO A 100 7.81 14.92 12.99
N ASP A 101 7.27 16.13 12.78
CA ASP A 101 6.75 16.99 13.84
C ASP A 101 5.23 16.92 14.00
N THR A 102 4.55 16.01 13.30
CA THR A 102 3.10 15.85 13.44
C THR A 102 2.75 15.46 14.88
N ALA A 103 1.79 16.19 15.47
CA ALA A 103 1.36 15.93 16.85
C ALA A 103 0.80 14.52 16.99
N ILE A 104 1.12 13.87 18.11
CA ILE A 104 0.71 12.48 18.34
C ILE A 104 -0.82 12.30 18.31
N SER A 105 -1.58 13.28 18.77
CA SER A 105 -3.04 13.22 18.71
C SER A 105 -3.56 13.21 17.28
N GLN A 106 -2.89 13.91 16.36
CA GLN A 106 -3.22 13.88 14.95
C GLN A 106 -2.90 12.52 14.32
N VAL A 107 -1.77 11.93 14.72
CA VAL A 107 -1.40 10.59 14.27
C VAL A 107 -2.48 9.58 14.68
N VAL A 108 -2.90 9.62 15.93
CA VAL A 108 -3.95 8.73 16.45
C VAL A 108 -5.26 8.94 15.69
N ALA A 109 -5.64 10.19 15.43
CA ALA A 109 -6.87 10.49 14.71
C ALA A 109 -6.84 9.91 13.28
N HIS A 110 -5.71 10.03 12.59
CA HIS A 110 -5.56 9.45 11.25
C HIS A 110 -5.60 7.92 11.30
N LEU A 111 -4.98 7.31 12.30
CA LEU A 111 -4.97 5.85 12.43
C LEU A 111 -6.36 5.26 12.66
N THR A 112 -7.27 6.00 13.28
CA THR A 112 -8.64 5.51 13.48
C THR A 112 -9.39 5.30 12.17
N LYS A 113 -8.94 5.95 11.10
CA LYS A 113 -9.60 5.91 9.79
C LYS A 113 -8.77 5.21 8.73
N SER A 114 -7.55 4.81 9.06
CA SER A 114 -6.64 4.19 8.10
C SER A 114 -6.70 2.67 8.21
N ARG A 115 -6.59 2.01 7.06
CA ARG A 115 -6.48 0.54 7.00
C ARG A 115 -5.04 0.08 6.90
N ASN A 116 -4.13 1.01 6.65
CA ASN A 116 -2.72 0.72 6.43
C ASN A 116 -1.88 1.55 7.38
N ASN A 117 -0.61 1.20 7.48
CA ASN A 117 0.36 2.04 8.15
C ASN A 117 0.42 3.41 7.48
N LEU A 118 0.74 4.43 8.25
CA LEU A 118 0.82 5.79 7.74
C LEU A 118 2.27 6.14 7.39
N PRO A 119 2.51 6.71 6.20
CA PRO A 119 3.84 7.15 5.82
C PRO A 119 4.23 8.43 6.53
N VAL A 120 5.51 8.54 6.90
CA VAL A 120 6.12 9.76 7.40
C VAL A 120 7.07 10.26 6.32
N VAL A 121 6.84 11.47 5.84
CA VAL A 121 7.64 12.08 4.78
C VAL A 121 8.28 13.36 5.27
N GLU A 122 9.42 13.70 4.67
CA GLU A 122 10.06 14.98 4.91
C GLU A 122 9.26 16.07 4.21
N GLU A 123 8.86 17.12 4.95
CA GLU A 123 7.97 18.14 4.45
C GLU A 123 8.55 18.88 3.24
N ALA A 124 9.85 19.19 3.28
CA ALA A 124 10.50 19.96 2.24
C ALA A 124 10.66 19.21 0.92
N THR A 125 10.88 17.89 0.96
CA THR A 125 11.24 17.10 -0.22
C THR A 125 10.20 16.07 -0.61
N GLY A 126 9.32 15.68 0.32
CA GLY A 126 8.38 14.59 0.10
C GLY A 126 9.01 13.20 0.19
N LYS A 127 10.29 13.11 0.58
CA LYS A 127 10.96 11.83 0.72
C LYS A 127 10.37 11.03 1.87
N LEU A 128 10.16 9.73 1.62
CA LEU A 128 9.68 8.82 2.65
C LEU A 128 10.81 8.54 3.64
N ILE A 129 10.55 8.79 4.93
CA ILE A 129 11.54 8.57 5.99
C ILE A 129 11.11 7.53 7.01
N GLY A 130 9.87 7.11 7.00
CA GLY A 130 9.42 6.08 7.93
C GLY A 130 7.97 5.70 7.72
N MET A 131 7.53 4.72 8.51
CA MET A 131 6.14 4.26 8.55
C MET A 131 5.72 4.15 10.00
N VAL A 132 4.46 4.50 10.28
CA VAL A 132 3.87 4.39 11.61
C VAL A 132 2.73 3.38 11.56
N SER A 133 2.78 2.39 12.45
CA SER A 133 1.72 1.39 12.62
C SER A 133 0.90 1.67 13.86
N TYR A 134 -0.26 1.00 13.98
CA TYR A 134 -1.04 1.03 15.21
C TYR A 134 -0.20 0.64 16.43
N TRP A 135 0.62 -0.39 16.27
CA TRP A 135 1.41 -0.94 17.37
C TRP A 135 2.49 0.02 17.86
N ASP A 136 3.04 0.85 16.95
CA ASP A 136 4.01 1.87 17.35
C ASP A 136 3.41 2.86 18.36
N ILE A 137 2.16 3.29 18.09
CA ILE A 137 1.48 4.27 18.93
C ILE A 137 0.94 3.61 20.20
N ILE A 138 0.31 2.45 20.07
CA ILE A 138 -0.23 1.72 21.22
C ILE A 138 0.89 1.39 22.20
N GLY A 139 2.04 0.94 21.69
CA GLY A 139 3.20 0.64 22.54
C GLY A 139 3.66 1.84 23.33
N ARG A 140 3.76 3.01 22.70
CA ARG A 140 4.17 4.23 23.39
C ARG A 140 3.18 4.65 24.46
N ILE A 141 1.89 4.60 24.15
CA ILE A 141 0.86 4.98 25.11
C ILE A 141 0.88 4.05 26.32
N LEU A 142 1.04 2.75 26.11
CA LEU A 142 1.10 1.78 27.20
C LEU A 142 2.35 1.92 28.05
N GLU A 143 3.49 2.21 27.44
CA GLU A 143 4.73 2.45 28.18
C GLU A 143 4.60 3.67 29.09
N ASP A 144 4.08 4.77 28.56
CA ASP A 144 3.97 6.04 29.28
C ASP A 144 2.89 5.98 30.37
N SER A 145 1.95 5.02 30.30
CA SER A 145 0.89 4.87 31.30
C SER A 145 1.32 4.00 32.49
N GLN A 146 2.50 3.43 32.45
CA GLN A 146 3.07 2.66 33.56
C GLN A 146 3.94 3.54 34.43
#